data_6e4bae6ece6fa5f8842f655ea104150d
#
_entry.id   6e4bae6ece6fa5f8842f655ea104150d
#
_cell.length_a   1.000
_cell.length_b   1.000
_cell.length_c   1.000
_cell.angle_alpha   90.00
_cell.angle_beta   90.00
_cell.angle_gamma   90.00
#
_symmetry.space_group_name_H-M   'P 1'
#
loop_
_entity.id
_entity.type
_entity.pdbx_description
1 polymer ?
#
loop_
_entity_poly.entity_id
_entity_poly.type
_entity_poly.pdbx_seq_one_letter_code
_entity_poly.pdbx_strand_id
1 'polypeptide(L)'
;MMRRIKKLMAIAAAGILMAAVCTGCSSAGRTGADPAVANNRSLGSSPAPVPEGWSGIKRTGGMELLYADQFSVDYYDGGYAMITIKDSGRYLVVPEGKSQPSGLPGDVAVIKQPLENIYLAATSAMDLFCSLDGTDRITLSGTDASGWYIEEARSAMEDGRMLYAGKYNAPDYERILSGSCDLAVESTMIYHSPEVKEQLERLGIPVLVERSSYERHPLGRMEWLKLYGVLLGREEQANSCFAGQVKELEPVMAQESTGKTVAFFYISSNGYVNVRKSGDYVAEMIDLAGGTYVPRGLTENENALSTMNMQMESFYAAARDADYIIYNSTIDGEMDNLSQLLEKSSLLADFKAVKEGNVWCTEKSLFQETMGLGDMILDIHRILTEEEPEGLRYMHRLR
;
A
#
# COMPACT_ATOMS: atom_id res chain seq x y z
N MET A 1 32.33 33.16 33.14
CA MET A 1 31.98 32.91 34.54
C MET A 1 31.38 31.50 34.58
N MET A 2 32.26 30.46 34.70
CA MET A 2 32.48 29.57 35.86
C MET A 2 31.16 29.02 36.42
N ARG A 3 30.90 27.72 36.55
CA ARG A 3 31.61 26.47 36.90
C ARG A 3 30.67 25.31 36.55
N ARG A 4 31.07 24.25 35.86
CA ARG A 4 31.54 22.93 36.33
C ARG A 4 30.78 22.37 37.55
N ILE A 5 30.23 21.13 37.40
CA ILE A 5 30.62 19.96 38.20
C ILE A 5 30.08 18.65 37.56
N LYS A 6 31.01 17.67 37.40
CA LYS A 6 30.85 16.24 37.04
C LYS A 6 30.48 15.40 38.28
N LYS A 7 29.89 14.19 38.07
CA LYS A 7 30.12 12.91 38.78
C LYS A 7 29.25 11.86 38.03
N LEU A 8 29.71 10.89 37.33
CA LEU A 8 30.46 9.64 37.58
C LEU A 8 30.04 8.79 38.81
N MET A 9 29.58 7.54 38.51
CA MET A 9 29.84 6.20 39.12
C MET A 9 28.79 5.25 38.53
N ALA A 10 29.01 4.25 37.77
CA ALA A 10 29.77 2.99 37.73
C ALA A 10 29.56 2.03 38.94
N ILE A 11 29.27 0.74 38.61
CA ILE A 11 29.54 -0.58 39.28
C ILE A 11 28.36 -1.51 38.95
N ALA A 12 28.49 -2.50 38.16
CA ALA A 12 29.19 -3.81 38.08
C ALA A 12 28.27 -4.99 38.52
N ALA A 13 28.01 -5.87 37.57
CA ALA A 13 28.32 -7.31 37.41
C ALA A 13 27.84 -8.35 38.44
N ALA A 14 27.22 -9.42 37.94
CA ALA A 14 27.31 -10.85 38.18
C ALA A 14 26.04 -11.52 37.63
N GLY A 15 25.94 -12.39 36.68
CA GLY A 15 26.71 -13.60 36.44
C GLY A 15 26.11 -14.83 37.15
N ILE A 16 25.27 -15.66 36.45
CA ILE A 16 25.19 -17.10 36.72
C ILE A 16 24.70 -17.83 35.46
N LEU A 17 25.59 -18.74 35.04
CA LEU A 17 25.46 -19.76 34.02
C LEU A 17 24.68 -20.96 34.61
N MET A 18 23.74 -21.56 33.83
CA MET A 18 23.46 -23.00 33.99
C MET A 18 23.09 -23.61 32.64
N ALA A 19 23.99 -24.47 32.20
CA ALA A 19 23.83 -25.40 31.12
C ALA A 19 23.07 -26.64 31.58
N ALA A 20 22.19 -27.18 30.71
CA ALA A 20 21.80 -28.58 30.81
C ALA A 20 21.74 -29.15 29.38
N VAL A 21 22.68 -30.05 29.16
CA VAL A 21 22.82 -30.93 27.99
C VAL A 21 21.89 -32.11 28.20
N CYS A 22 21.14 -32.51 27.16
CA CYS A 22 20.71 -33.89 26.97
C CYS A 22 20.77 -34.26 25.48
N THR A 23 21.68 -35.14 25.24
CA THR A 23 21.96 -35.95 24.06
C THR A 23 20.88 -36.99 23.81
N GLY A 24 20.64 -37.32 22.53
CA GLY A 24 19.89 -38.51 22.13
C GLY A 24 19.95 -38.72 20.62
N CYS A 25 20.73 -39.71 20.21
CA CYS A 25 21.15 -40.09 18.85
C CYS A 25 20.08 -40.69 17.96
N SER A 26 20.27 -40.43 16.67
CA SER A 26 20.41 -41.36 15.52
C SER A 26 19.18 -42.11 14.98
N SER A 27 18.90 -41.99 13.68
CA SER A 27 19.40 -42.90 12.66
C SER A 27 18.96 -42.53 11.26
N ALA A 28 19.80 -42.86 10.30
CA ALA A 28 19.73 -42.56 8.88
C ALA A 28 18.67 -43.38 8.12
N GLY A 29 18.21 -42.80 6.98
CA GLY A 29 17.48 -43.51 5.91
C GLY A 29 17.33 -42.63 4.69
N ARG A 30 18.20 -42.87 3.69
CA ARG A 30 18.09 -42.32 2.30
C ARG A 30 16.93 -42.98 1.61
N THR A 31 16.17 -42.20 0.76
CA THR A 31 16.07 -42.37 -0.71
C THR A 31 14.85 -41.65 -1.24
N GLY A 32 14.96 -41.07 -2.44
CA GLY A 32 13.86 -40.88 -3.38
C GLY A 32 13.41 -39.44 -3.57
N ALA A 33 13.94 -38.80 -4.58
CA ALA A 33 13.35 -37.60 -5.20
C ALA A 33 12.12 -37.98 -6.00
N ASP A 34 11.03 -37.23 -5.87
CA ASP A 34 10.00 -37.10 -6.87
C ASP A 34 9.29 -35.72 -6.77
N PRO A 35 8.76 -35.18 -7.87
CA PRO A 35 8.65 -33.74 -8.07
C PRO A 35 7.38 -33.12 -7.47
N ALA A 36 7.47 -31.82 -7.27
CA ALA A 36 6.51 -30.90 -6.70
C ALA A 36 5.07 -31.09 -7.21
N VAL A 37 4.20 -31.50 -6.31
CA VAL A 37 2.76 -31.25 -6.38
C VAL A 37 2.54 -29.90 -5.69
N ALA A 38 2.06 -28.93 -6.45
CA ALA A 38 1.59 -27.66 -5.94
C ALA A 38 0.51 -27.93 -4.87
N ASN A 39 0.88 -27.79 -3.62
CA ASN A 39 -0.07 -27.80 -2.52
C ASN A 39 -0.81 -26.46 -2.52
N ASN A 40 -1.98 -26.48 -3.10
CA ASN A 40 -3.05 -25.52 -2.91
C ASN A 40 -3.42 -25.53 -1.41
N ARG A 41 -2.69 -24.81 -0.58
CA ARG A 41 -3.12 -24.50 0.78
C ARG A 41 -4.15 -23.39 0.67
N SER A 42 -5.40 -23.77 0.59
CA SER A 42 -6.48 -22.93 1.08
C SER A 42 -6.17 -22.67 2.56
N LEU A 43 -5.62 -21.50 2.84
CA LEU A 43 -5.60 -20.93 4.18
C LEU A 43 -7.06 -20.66 4.53
N GLY A 44 -7.72 -21.67 5.09
CA GLY A 44 -8.99 -21.48 5.75
C GLY A 44 -8.80 -20.44 6.85
N SER A 45 -9.16 -19.22 6.56
CA SER A 45 -9.36 -18.20 7.56
C SER A 45 -10.41 -18.75 8.51
N SER A 46 -10.02 -19.07 9.75
CA SER A 46 -11.02 -19.34 10.80
C SER A 46 -11.95 -18.13 10.82
N PRO A 47 -13.28 -18.33 10.76
CA PRO A 47 -14.20 -17.20 10.80
C PRO A 47 -13.93 -16.41 12.08
N ALA A 48 -13.75 -15.10 11.93
CA ALA A 48 -13.66 -14.21 13.07
C ALA A 48 -14.89 -14.46 13.98
N PRO A 49 -14.72 -14.56 15.29
CA PRO A 49 -15.85 -14.86 16.17
C PRO A 49 -16.92 -13.80 15.95
N VAL A 50 -18.15 -14.25 15.69
CA VAL A 50 -19.33 -13.39 15.62
C VAL A 50 -19.34 -12.56 16.90
N PRO A 51 -19.43 -11.21 16.85
CA PRO A 51 -19.46 -10.40 18.05
C PRO A 51 -20.56 -10.85 18.98
N GLU A 52 -20.24 -11.20 20.23
CA GLU A 52 -21.23 -11.53 21.24
C GLU A 52 -22.18 -10.33 21.39
N GLY A 53 -23.48 -10.54 21.20
CA GLY A 53 -24.50 -9.49 21.30
C GLY A 53 -25.21 -9.14 19.98
N TRP A 54 -24.84 -9.71 18.88
CA TRP A 54 -25.54 -9.56 17.59
C TRP A 54 -26.74 -10.51 17.54
N SER A 55 -27.78 -10.23 18.31
CA SER A 55 -28.97 -11.10 18.35
C SER A 55 -29.79 -10.96 17.07
N GLY A 56 -29.87 -12.03 16.29
CA GLY A 56 -30.83 -12.21 15.21
C GLY A 56 -30.30 -12.02 13.78
N ILE A 57 -29.03 -11.68 13.55
CA ILE A 57 -28.45 -11.57 12.21
C ILE A 57 -27.41 -12.69 12.02
N LYS A 58 -27.67 -13.58 11.08
CA LYS A 58 -26.84 -14.75 10.83
C LYS A 58 -25.78 -14.44 9.76
N ARG A 59 -24.54 -14.87 10.02
CA ARG A 59 -23.49 -14.83 9.00
C ARG A 59 -23.83 -15.78 7.85
N THR A 60 -23.75 -15.27 6.61
CA THR A 60 -24.07 -16.02 5.38
C THR A 60 -22.81 -16.44 4.61
N GLY A 61 -21.69 -15.74 4.79
CA GLY A 61 -20.44 -16.02 4.09
C GLY A 61 -19.34 -15.02 4.42
N GLY A 62 -18.30 -15.02 3.61
CA GLY A 62 -17.21 -14.06 3.64
C GLY A 62 -16.73 -13.77 2.22
N MET A 63 -16.10 -12.61 2.05
CA MET A 63 -15.45 -12.24 0.80
C MET A 63 -14.23 -13.13 0.54
N GLU A 64 -14.11 -13.62 -0.66
CA GLU A 64 -12.90 -14.33 -1.10
C GLU A 64 -11.84 -13.32 -1.52
N LEU A 65 -10.70 -13.37 -0.85
CA LEU A 65 -9.52 -12.57 -1.15
C LEU A 65 -8.39 -13.50 -1.60
N LEU A 66 -7.73 -13.14 -2.71
CA LEU A 66 -6.67 -13.94 -3.30
C LEU A 66 -5.28 -13.47 -2.87
N TYR A 67 -5.12 -12.18 -2.68
CA TYR A 67 -3.83 -11.52 -2.43
C TYR A 67 -3.83 -10.60 -1.21
N ALA A 68 -4.95 -9.94 -0.92
CA ALA A 68 -5.05 -9.02 0.21
C ALA A 68 -5.08 -9.76 1.54
N ASP A 69 -4.34 -9.27 2.52
CA ASP A 69 -4.29 -9.84 3.88
C ASP A 69 -4.54 -8.81 5.00
N GLN A 70 -4.74 -7.53 4.63
CA GLN A 70 -4.95 -6.46 5.61
C GLN A 70 -6.41 -6.18 5.94
N PHE A 71 -7.35 -6.80 5.22
CA PHE A 71 -8.77 -6.71 5.54
C PHE A 71 -9.51 -8.03 5.33
N SER A 72 -10.72 -8.13 5.86
CA SER A 72 -11.69 -9.16 5.57
C SER A 72 -13.10 -8.60 5.58
N VAL A 73 -14.02 -9.27 4.90
CA VAL A 73 -15.45 -8.91 4.90
C VAL A 73 -16.27 -10.15 5.18
N ASP A 74 -17.12 -10.08 6.19
CA ASP A 74 -18.13 -11.09 6.52
C ASP A 74 -19.52 -10.58 6.12
N TYR A 75 -20.27 -11.41 5.42
CA TYR A 75 -21.63 -11.12 4.97
C TYR A 75 -22.67 -11.72 5.91
N TYR A 76 -23.80 -11.03 6.08
CA TYR A 76 -24.88 -11.40 6.98
C TYR A 76 -26.25 -11.30 6.32
N ASP A 77 -27.25 -12.02 6.88
CA ASP A 77 -28.63 -11.94 6.42
C ASP A 77 -29.13 -10.50 6.34
N GLY A 78 -29.88 -10.18 5.29
CA GLY A 78 -30.40 -8.84 5.05
C GLY A 78 -29.45 -7.89 4.33
N GLY A 79 -28.28 -8.38 3.88
CA GLY A 79 -27.29 -7.63 3.09
C GLY A 79 -26.29 -6.83 3.93
N TYR A 80 -26.26 -7.03 5.25
CA TYR A 80 -25.24 -6.39 6.08
C TYR A 80 -23.86 -6.98 5.80
N ALA A 81 -22.83 -6.15 5.88
CA ALA A 81 -21.43 -6.58 5.76
C ALA A 81 -20.58 -6.03 6.91
N MET A 82 -19.75 -6.89 7.50
CA MET A 82 -18.77 -6.48 8.51
C MET A 82 -17.38 -6.44 7.85
N ILE A 83 -16.85 -5.26 7.67
CA ILE A 83 -15.48 -5.05 7.26
C ILE A 83 -14.59 -5.05 8.51
N THR A 84 -13.54 -5.87 8.50
CA THR A 84 -12.51 -5.85 9.54
C THR A 84 -11.19 -5.48 8.88
N ILE A 85 -10.58 -4.36 9.31
CA ILE A 85 -9.27 -3.92 8.87
C ILE A 85 -8.26 -4.22 9.99
N LYS A 86 -7.22 -4.96 9.66
CA LYS A 86 -6.18 -5.41 10.58
C LYS A 86 -5.56 -4.22 11.33
N ASP A 87 -5.44 -4.34 12.65
CA ASP A 87 -4.89 -3.31 13.55
C ASP A 87 -5.52 -1.91 13.39
N SER A 88 -6.72 -1.81 12.82
CA SER A 88 -7.41 -0.53 12.59
C SER A 88 -8.81 -0.50 13.20
N GLY A 89 -9.73 -1.34 12.72
CA GLY A 89 -11.10 -1.30 13.25
C GLY A 89 -12.05 -2.26 12.54
N ARG A 90 -13.28 -2.28 13.06
CA ARG A 90 -14.40 -3.04 12.50
C ARG A 90 -15.51 -2.07 12.11
N TYR A 91 -16.08 -2.30 10.93
CA TYR A 91 -17.06 -1.40 10.32
C TYR A 91 -18.24 -2.21 9.83
N LEU A 92 -19.42 -1.95 10.42
CA LEU A 92 -20.66 -2.53 9.94
C LEU A 92 -21.24 -1.67 8.84
N VAL A 93 -21.29 -2.20 7.63
CA VAL A 93 -22.03 -1.59 6.52
C VAL A 93 -23.49 -1.99 6.63
N VAL A 94 -24.36 -0.98 6.81
CA VAL A 94 -25.80 -1.12 6.88
C VAL A 94 -26.39 -0.78 5.53
N PRO A 95 -27.07 -1.71 4.85
CA PRO A 95 -27.65 -1.46 3.53
C PRO A 95 -28.72 -0.35 3.56
N GLU A 96 -28.92 0.29 2.43
CA GLU A 96 -29.99 1.26 2.24
C GLU A 96 -31.36 0.70 2.67
N GLY A 97 -32.14 1.51 3.38
CA GLY A 97 -33.46 1.14 3.88
C GLY A 97 -33.46 0.14 5.05
N LYS A 98 -32.29 -0.26 5.57
CA LYS A 98 -32.18 -1.11 6.75
C LYS A 98 -31.86 -0.32 8.01
N SER A 99 -32.30 -0.85 9.15
CA SER A 99 -31.99 -0.26 10.46
C SER A 99 -30.69 -0.82 11.01
N GLN A 100 -29.96 0.01 11.74
CA GLN A 100 -28.79 -0.45 12.50
C GLN A 100 -29.23 -1.51 13.52
N PRO A 101 -28.57 -2.68 13.57
CA PRO A 101 -28.86 -3.71 14.56
C PRO A 101 -28.58 -3.23 15.99
N SER A 102 -29.36 -3.70 16.95
CA SER A 102 -29.11 -3.46 18.37
C SER A 102 -28.01 -4.37 18.92
N GLY A 103 -27.32 -3.93 19.97
CA GLY A 103 -26.32 -4.74 20.67
C GLY A 103 -25.00 -4.88 19.94
N LEU A 104 -24.67 -3.93 19.06
CA LEU A 104 -23.33 -3.88 18.44
C LEU A 104 -22.25 -3.65 19.50
N PRO A 105 -21.10 -4.33 19.41
CA PRO A 105 -19.94 -4.03 20.24
C PRO A 105 -19.53 -2.55 20.09
N GLY A 106 -19.04 -1.96 21.17
CA GLY A 106 -18.68 -0.53 21.19
C GLY A 106 -17.48 -0.16 20.29
N ASP A 107 -16.74 -1.15 19.81
CA ASP A 107 -15.61 -0.98 18.88
C ASP A 107 -16.00 -1.13 17.40
N VAL A 108 -17.28 -1.33 17.10
CA VAL A 108 -17.79 -1.40 15.73
C VAL A 108 -18.34 -0.04 15.32
N ALA A 109 -17.69 0.58 14.36
CA ALA A 109 -18.20 1.77 13.68
C ALA A 109 -19.32 1.38 12.68
N VAL A 110 -20.32 2.22 12.52
CA VAL A 110 -21.43 1.96 11.61
C VAL A 110 -21.37 2.87 10.41
N ILE A 111 -21.36 2.28 9.22
CA ILE A 111 -21.40 2.97 7.94
C ILE A 111 -22.76 2.67 7.29
N LYS A 112 -23.54 3.70 7.01
CA LYS A 112 -24.87 3.57 6.40
C LYS A 112 -24.83 3.88 4.92
N GLN A 113 -25.40 2.99 4.11
CA GLN A 113 -25.60 3.24 2.68
C GLN A 113 -26.91 3.97 2.42
N PRO A 114 -27.00 4.79 1.32
CA PRO A 114 -25.89 5.12 0.43
C PRO A 114 -24.90 6.09 1.08
N LEU A 115 -23.63 6.01 0.69
CA LEU A 115 -22.64 7.03 0.98
C LEU A 115 -22.76 8.12 -0.09
N GLU A 116 -22.92 9.37 0.33
CA GLU A 116 -23.12 10.51 -0.57
C GLU A 116 -22.07 11.60 -0.37
N ASN A 117 -21.52 11.70 0.85
CA ASN A 117 -20.61 12.77 1.24
C ASN A 117 -19.38 12.20 1.95
N ILE A 118 -18.38 11.79 1.19
CA ILE A 118 -17.13 11.22 1.72
C ILE A 118 -16.07 12.32 1.81
N TYR A 119 -15.40 12.39 2.97
CA TYR A 119 -14.12 13.09 3.11
C TYR A 119 -12.98 12.10 2.84
N LEU A 120 -12.23 12.31 1.76
CA LEU A 120 -11.11 11.46 1.36
C LEU A 120 -9.77 12.13 1.64
N ALA A 121 -9.05 11.64 2.65
CA ALA A 121 -7.68 12.04 2.96
C ALA A 121 -6.64 10.99 2.47
N ALA A 122 -7.05 9.75 2.26
CA ALA A 122 -6.21 8.68 1.71
C ALA A 122 -6.08 8.80 0.18
N THR A 123 -5.00 9.40 -0.31
CA THR A 123 -4.82 9.66 -1.76
C THR A 123 -4.79 8.38 -2.60
N SER A 124 -4.27 7.27 -2.06
CA SER A 124 -4.24 5.96 -2.74
C SER A 124 -5.62 5.35 -2.99
N ALA A 125 -6.65 5.79 -2.25
CA ALA A 125 -8.00 5.27 -2.40
C ALA A 125 -8.77 5.96 -3.54
N MET A 126 -8.33 7.14 -4.01
CA MET A 126 -9.04 7.89 -5.06
C MET A 126 -9.26 7.05 -6.32
N ASP A 127 -8.22 6.40 -6.80
CA ASP A 127 -8.27 5.57 -8.00
C ASP A 127 -9.21 4.36 -7.86
N LEU A 128 -9.33 3.82 -6.64
CA LEU A 128 -10.30 2.76 -6.34
C LEU A 128 -11.75 3.26 -6.45
N PHE A 129 -12.02 4.51 -6.04
CA PHE A 129 -13.31 5.15 -6.27
C PHE A 129 -13.55 5.44 -7.75
N CYS A 130 -12.55 5.97 -8.46
CA CYS A 130 -12.64 6.22 -9.91
C CYS A 130 -12.97 4.93 -10.67
N SER A 131 -12.26 3.83 -10.37
CA SER A 131 -12.48 2.52 -10.99
C SER A 131 -13.87 1.92 -10.74
N LEU A 132 -14.59 2.46 -9.76
CA LEU A 132 -15.96 2.09 -9.43
C LEU A 132 -16.98 3.17 -9.82
N ASP A 133 -16.65 4.14 -10.63
CA ASP A 133 -17.49 5.33 -10.96
C ASP A 133 -18.04 6.02 -9.69
N GLY A 134 -17.26 6.01 -8.60
CA GLY A 134 -17.68 6.48 -7.28
C GLY A 134 -17.13 7.84 -6.89
N THR A 135 -16.46 8.55 -7.81
CA THR A 135 -15.84 9.86 -7.56
C THR A 135 -16.85 10.91 -7.13
N ASP A 136 -18.10 10.81 -7.63
CA ASP A 136 -19.21 11.68 -7.26
C ASP A 136 -19.61 11.58 -5.78
N ARG A 137 -19.20 10.53 -5.09
CA ARG A 137 -19.43 10.34 -3.65
C ARG A 137 -18.39 11.05 -2.78
N ILE A 138 -17.27 11.45 -3.37
CA ILE A 138 -16.22 12.20 -2.68
C ILE A 138 -16.48 13.69 -2.86
N THR A 139 -17.16 14.29 -1.87
CA THR A 139 -17.46 15.73 -1.90
C THR A 139 -16.38 16.58 -1.24
N LEU A 140 -15.53 15.94 -0.41
CA LEU A 140 -14.48 16.60 0.35
C LEU A 140 -13.14 15.86 0.20
N SER A 141 -12.07 16.61 -0.04
CA SER A 141 -10.74 16.08 -0.26
C SER A 141 -9.73 16.60 0.76
N GLY A 142 -8.86 15.71 1.26
CA GLY A 142 -7.70 16.05 2.07
C GLY A 142 -6.50 16.56 1.27
N THR A 143 -6.60 16.52 -0.06
CA THR A 143 -5.60 16.99 -1.02
C THR A 143 -6.19 18.09 -1.88
N ASP A 144 -5.48 19.19 -2.10
CA ASP A 144 -5.93 20.26 -2.99
C ASP A 144 -5.79 19.87 -4.48
N ALA A 145 -6.39 20.66 -5.39
CA ALA A 145 -6.41 20.35 -6.82
C ALA A 145 -5.02 20.19 -7.41
N SER A 146 -4.04 20.97 -6.96
CA SER A 146 -2.65 20.90 -7.46
C SER A 146 -1.89 19.65 -7.01
N GLY A 147 -2.37 18.99 -5.97
CA GLY A 147 -1.81 17.75 -5.46
C GLY A 147 -2.40 16.49 -6.10
N TRP A 148 -3.43 16.60 -6.93
CA TRP A 148 -4.01 15.48 -7.66
C TRP A 148 -3.39 15.31 -9.04
N TYR A 149 -2.87 14.11 -9.30
CA TYR A 149 -2.39 13.67 -10.61
C TYR A 149 -3.42 12.81 -11.35
N ILE A 150 -4.48 12.36 -10.66
CA ILE A 150 -5.65 11.71 -11.25
C ILE A 150 -6.54 12.80 -11.85
N GLU A 151 -6.72 12.77 -13.17
CA GLU A 151 -7.46 13.80 -13.92
C GLU A 151 -8.90 13.96 -13.44
N GLU A 152 -9.59 12.84 -13.15
CA GLU A 152 -10.97 12.84 -12.68
C GLU A 152 -11.11 13.57 -11.33
N ALA A 153 -10.19 13.35 -10.41
CA ALA A 153 -10.16 14.03 -9.11
C ALA A 153 -9.88 15.54 -9.28
N ARG A 154 -8.90 15.87 -10.11
CA ARG A 154 -8.56 17.27 -10.39
C ARG A 154 -9.73 18.02 -11.02
N SER A 155 -10.34 17.45 -12.05
CA SER A 155 -11.53 18.03 -12.71
C SER A 155 -12.71 18.21 -11.75
N ALA A 156 -12.94 17.22 -10.86
CA ALA A 156 -14.00 17.33 -9.86
C ALA A 156 -13.78 18.51 -8.90
N MET A 157 -12.51 18.81 -8.55
CA MET A 157 -12.17 19.96 -7.70
C MET A 157 -12.26 21.29 -8.46
N GLU A 158 -11.78 21.34 -9.70
CA GLU A 158 -11.84 22.54 -10.55
C GLU A 158 -13.28 22.93 -10.87
N ASP A 159 -14.17 21.95 -11.05
CA ASP A 159 -15.61 22.15 -11.26
C ASP A 159 -16.38 22.47 -9.94
N GLY A 160 -15.72 22.40 -8.80
CA GLY A 160 -16.34 22.63 -7.49
C GLY A 160 -17.26 21.50 -7.00
N ARG A 161 -17.22 20.33 -7.64
CA ARG A 161 -17.95 19.13 -7.19
C ARG A 161 -17.28 18.47 -5.99
N MET A 162 -15.98 18.65 -5.83
CA MET A 162 -15.18 18.22 -4.70
C MET A 162 -14.44 19.43 -4.12
N LEU A 163 -14.49 19.62 -2.81
CA LEU A 163 -13.88 20.77 -2.13
C LEU A 163 -12.71 20.32 -1.25
N TYR A 164 -11.66 21.13 -1.20
CA TYR A 164 -10.59 20.90 -0.24
C TYR A 164 -11.09 21.17 1.18
N ALA A 165 -10.92 20.19 2.07
CA ALA A 165 -11.35 20.25 3.47
C ALA A 165 -10.20 20.04 4.47
N GLY A 166 -8.97 20.44 4.10
CA GLY A 166 -7.79 20.31 4.95
C GLY A 166 -7.15 18.93 4.89
N LYS A 167 -5.88 18.86 5.32
CA LYS A 167 -5.08 17.61 5.32
C LYS A 167 -5.46 16.70 6.48
N TYR A 168 -5.06 15.42 6.42
CA TYR A 168 -5.28 14.40 7.47
C TYR A 168 -4.95 14.86 8.89
N ASN A 169 -3.94 15.73 9.07
CA ASN A 169 -3.50 16.24 10.38
C ASN A 169 -4.06 17.62 10.74
N ALA A 170 -4.80 18.25 9.86
CA ALA A 170 -5.42 19.56 10.06
C ALA A 170 -6.67 19.71 9.19
N PRO A 171 -7.70 18.86 9.39
CA PRO A 171 -8.94 18.95 8.62
C PRO A 171 -9.77 20.17 9.03
N ASP A 172 -10.55 20.69 8.07
CA ASP A 172 -11.55 21.72 8.30
C ASP A 172 -12.83 21.08 8.83
N TYR A 173 -12.90 20.92 10.16
CA TYR A 173 -14.06 20.28 10.83
C TYR A 173 -15.38 20.98 10.55
N GLU A 174 -15.37 22.30 10.40
CA GLU A 174 -16.59 23.07 10.10
C GLU A 174 -17.12 22.71 8.71
N ARG A 175 -16.24 22.66 7.73
CA ARG A 175 -16.59 22.23 6.37
C ARG A 175 -17.05 20.78 6.31
N ILE A 176 -16.38 19.89 7.01
CA ILE A 176 -16.72 18.46 7.06
C ILE A 176 -18.11 18.26 7.68
N LEU A 177 -18.43 18.98 8.77
CA LEU A 177 -19.75 18.92 9.41
C LEU A 177 -20.84 19.56 8.56
N SER A 178 -20.58 20.74 8.00
CA SER A 178 -21.56 21.42 7.13
C SER A 178 -21.84 20.66 5.84
N GLY A 179 -20.85 19.88 5.36
CA GLY A 179 -20.98 18.96 4.23
C GLY A 179 -21.73 17.67 4.55
N SER A 180 -22.20 17.48 5.78
CA SER A 180 -22.90 16.25 6.21
C SER A 180 -22.11 14.97 5.90
N CYS A 181 -20.83 14.95 6.24
CA CYS A 181 -19.92 13.86 5.92
C CYS A 181 -20.40 12.52 6.48
N ASP A 182 -20.57 11.52 5.62
CA ASP A 182 -21.04 10.17 5.96
C ASP A 182 -19.88 9.24 6.38
N LEU A 183 -18.68 9.48 5.86
CA LEU A 183 -17.51 8.68 6.08
C LEU A 183 -16.22 9.50 5.84
N ALA A 184 -15.29 9.44 6.77
CA ALA A 184 -13.92 9.88 6.54
C ALA A 184 -13.05 8.67 6.17
N VAL A 185 -12.35 8.73 5.02
CA VAL A 185 -11.38 7.72 4.58
C VAL A 185 -9.99 8.31 4.78
N GLU A 186 -9.31 7.84 5.81
CA GLU A 186 -8.00 8.29 6.22
C GLU A 186 -6.92 7.27 5.85
N SER A 187 -5.70 7.73 5.60
CA SER A 187 -4.55 6.84 5.48
C SER A 187 -3.94 6.54 6.86
N THR A 188 -3.02 5.58 6.91
CA THR A 188 -2.28 5.26 8.14
C THR A 188 -1.45 6.42 8.70
N MET A 189 -1.28 7.50 7.93
CA MET A 189 -0.68 8.75 8.42
C MET A 189 -1.46 9.38 9.57
N ILE A 190 -2.78 9.09 9.68
CA ILE A 190 -3.62 9.55 10.79
C ILE A 190 -3.12 9.06 12.16
N TYR A 191 -2.35 7.97 12.22
CA TYR A 191 -1.75 7.49 13.47
C TYR A 191 -0.68 8.44 14.04
N HIS A 192 -0.17 9.38 13.24
CA HIS A 192 0.69 10.46 13.72
C HIS A 192 -0.09 11.66 14.30
N SER A 193 -1.42 11.66 14.13
CA SER A 193 -2.35 12.68 14.62
C SER A 193 -3.63 12.01 15.16
N PRO A 194 -3.52 11.12 16.16
CA PRO A 194 -4.66 10.33 16.65
C PRO A 194 -5.81 11.18 17.17
N GLU A 195 -5.52 12.39 17.67
CA GLU A 195 -6.51 13.37 18.13
C GLU A 195 -7.47 13.79 17.02
N VAL A 196 -7.03 13.79 15.76
CA VAL A 196 -7.89 14.12 14.60
C VAL A 196 -8.92 13.02 14.39
N LYS A 197 -8.50 11.76 14.39
CA LYS A 197 -9.40 10.60 14.29
C LYS A 197 -10.45 10.62 15.41
N GLU A 198 -9.98 10.78 16.66
CA GLU A 198 -10.87 10.87 17.82
C GLU A 198 -11.86 12.03 17.73
N GLN A 199 -11.45 13.17 17.17
CA GLN A 199 -12.32 14.32 17.00
C GLN A 199 -13.40 14.06 15.94
N LEU A 200 -13.06 13.47 14.79
CA LEU A 200 -14.05 13.09 13.78
C LEU A 200 -15.06 12.09 14.34
N GLU A 201 -14.61 11.07 15.06
CA GLU A 201 -15.47 10.08 15.70
C GLU A 201 -16.38 10.70 16.77
N ARG A 202 -15.89 11.65 17.58
CA ARG A 202 -16.72 12.42 18.54
C ARG A 202 -17.79 13.27 17.85
N LEU A 203 -17.54 13.73 16.65
CA LEU A 203 -18.51 14.43 15.82
C LEU A 203 -19.51 13.48 15.13
N GLY A 204 -19.41 12.17 15.38
CA GLY A 204 -20.31 11.16 14.84
C GLY A 204 -19.97 10.69 13.43
N ILE A 205 -18.79 11.04 12.92
CA ILE A 205 -18.33 10.65 11.59
C ILE A 205 -17.51 9.37 11.73
N PRO A 206 -17.90 8.25 11.11
CA PRO A 206 -17.08 7.05 11.08
C PRO A 206 -15.78 7.30 10.32
N VAL A 207 -14.66 6.82 10.87
CA VAL A 207 -13.32 6.98 10.27
C VAL A 207 -12.79 5.63 9.85
N LEU A 208 -12.72 5.37 8.55
CA LEU A 208 -12.09 4.19 7.98
C LEU A 208 -10.63 4.50 7.70
N VAL A 209 -9.72 3.74 8.32
CA VAL A 209 -8.28 3.90 8.07
C VAL A 209 -7.86 2.89 7.01
N GLU A 210 -7.57 3.39 5.85
CA GLU A 210 -7.11 2.65 4.67
C GLU A 210 -5.70 2.11 4.90
N ARG A 211 -5.49 0.81 4.70
CA ARG A 211 -4.23 0.11 4.95
C ARG A 211 -3.67 -0.64 3.74
N SER A 212 -4.11 -0.34 2.54
CA SER A 212 -3.58 -0.98 1.33
C SER A 212 -2.06 -0.83 1.21
N SER A 213 -1.50 0.25 1.79
CA SER A 213 -0.06 0.48 1.84
C SER A 213 0.71 -0.57 2.65
N TYR A 214 0.03 -1.38 3.47
CA TYR A 214 0.63 -2.49 4.22
C TYR A 214 0.52 -3.84 3.50
N GLU A 215 -0.19 -3.89 2.37
CA GLU A 215 -0.17 -5.07 1.50
C GLU A 215 1.23 -5.23 0.89
N ARG A 216 1.78 -6.43 1.01
CA ARG A 216 3.09 -6.76 0.45
C ARG A 216 3.02 -7.08 -1.04
N HIS A 217 1.90 -7.67 -1.45
CA HIS A 217 1.66 -8.04 -2.84
C HIS A 217 0.94 -6.89 -3.57
N PRO A 218 1.41 -6.44 -4.75
CA PRO A 218 0.76 -5.34 -5.48
C PRO A 218 -0.69 -5.64 -5.83
N LEU A 219 -1.00 -6.87 -6.22
CA LEU A 219 -2.40 -7.29 -6.46
C LEU A 219 -3.24 -7.27 -5.17
N GLY A 220 -2.64 -7.46 -3.99
CA GLY A 220 -3.33 -7.29 -2.71
C GLY A 220 -3.79 -5.84 -2.51
N ARG A 221 -2.95 -4.86 -2.89
CA ARG A 221 -3.34 -3.45 -2.86
C ARG A 221 -4.51 -3.16 -3.81
N MET A 222 -4.45 -3.69 -5.04
CA MET A 222 -5.53 -3.56 -6.02
C MET A 222 -6.82 -4.24 -5.55
N GLU A 223 -6.71 -5.35 -4.83
CA GLU A 223 -7.85 -6.12 -4.33
C GLU A 223 -8.68 -5.35 -3.26
N TRP A 224 -8.14 -4.28 -2.69
CA TRP A 224 -8.91 -3.34 -1.86
C TRP A 224 -10.09 -2.72 -2.61
N LEU A 225 -10.08 -2.74 -3.95
CA LEU A 225 -11.23 -2.38 -4.77
C LEU A 225 -12.51 -3.10 -4.33
N LYS A 226 -12.41 -4.36 -3.91
CA LYS A 226 -13.55 -5.14 -3.43
C LYS A 226 -14.15 -4.58 -2.14
N LEU A 227 -13.31 -4.04 -1.22
CA LEU A 227 -13.78 -3.37 -0.02
C LEU A 227 -14.60 -2.12 -0.39
N TYR A 228 -14.10 -1.30 -1.32
CA TYR A 228 -14.81 -0.12 -1.80
C TYR A 228 -16.08 -0.51 -2.57
N GLY A 229 -16.08 -1.64 -3.26
CA GLY A 229 -17.28 -2.24 -3.85
C GLY A 229 -18.38 -2.48 -2.81
N VAL A 230 -18.03 -3.01 -1.63
CA VAL A 230 -18.98 -3.17 -0.51
C VAL A 230 -19.49 -1.83 -0.01
N LEU A 231 -18.61 -0.83 0.18
CA LEU A 231 -19.00 0.50 0.66
C LEU A 231 -19.98 1.20 -0.28
N LEU A 232 -19.78 1.05 -1.59
CA LEU A 232 -20.57 1.70 -2.64
C LEU A 232 -21.75 0.86 -3.16
N GLY A 233 -21.91 -0.40 -2.69
CA GLY A 233 -22.91 -1.33 -3.25
C GLY A 233 -22.60 -1.75 -4.70
N ARG A 234 -21.31 -1.81 -5.07
CA ARG A 234 -20.82 -2.10 -6.43
C ARG A 234 -19.88 -3.32 -6.47
N GLU A 235 -20.21 -4.36 -5.70
CA GLU A 235 -19.35 -5.53 -5.50
C GLU A 235 -19.12 -6.32 -6.80
N GLU A 236 -20.14 -6.48 -7.65
CA GLU A 236 -20.01 -7.15 -8.95
C GLU A 236 -19.04 -6.42 -9.86
N GLN A 237 -19.12 -5.08 -9.92
CA GLN A 237 -18.22 -4.24 -10.68
C GLN A 237 -16.79 -4.38 -10.15
N ALA A 238 -16.60 -4.31 -8.83
CA ALA A 238 -15.30 -4.46 -8.18
C ALA A 238 -14.65 -5.82 -8.48
N ASN A 239 -15.42 -6.90 -8.35
CA ASN A 239 -14.94 -8.25 -8.65
C ASN A 239 -14.56 -8.41 -10.13
N SER A 240 -15.39 -7.89 -11.03
CA SER A 240 -15.13 -7.95 -12.48
C SER A 240 -13.90 -7.14 -12.88
N CYS A 241 -13.77 -5.93 -12.36
CA CYS A 241 -12.63 -5.06 -12.63
C CYS A 241 -11.33 -5.70 -12.13
N PHE A 242 -11.30 -6.16 -10.87
CA PHE A 242 -10.12 -6.83 -10.30
C PHE A 242 -9.75 -8.11 -11.06
N ALA A 243 -10.74 -8.96 -11.39
CA ALA A 243 -10.50 -10.19 -12.18
C ALA A 243 -9.94 -9.87 -13.57
N GLY A 244 -10.40 -8.78 -14.20
CA GLY A 244 -9.86 -8.29 -15.47
C GLY A 244 -8.38 -7.96 -15.38
N GLN A 245 -7.98 -7.22 -14.36
CA GLN A 245 -6.57 -6.85 -14.11
C GLN A 245 -5.69 -8.08 -13.85
N VAL A 246 -6.14 -9.01 -13.01
CA VAL A 246 -5.39 -10.25 -12.76
C VAL A 246 -5.18 -11.04 -14.04
N LYS A 247 -6.23 -11.20 -14.86
CA LYS A 247 -6.16 -11.91 -16.13
C LYS A 247 -5.18 -11.27 -17.12
N GLU A 248 -5.10 -9.94 -17.14
CA GLU A 248 -4.16 -9.21 -18.00
C GLU A 248 -2.70 -9.45 -17.59
N LEU A 249 -2.45 -9.61 -16.29
CA LEU A 249 -1.11 -9.86 -15.73
C LEU A 249 -0.69 -11.33 -15.79
N GLU A 250 -1.62 -12.29 -15.88
CA GLU A 250 -1.30 -13.73 -15.91
C GLU A 250 -0.18 -14.09 -16.90
N PRO A 251 -0.14 -13.59 -18.16
CA PRO A 251 0.92 -13.94 -19.10
C PRO A 251 2.31 -13.48 -18.65
N VAL A 252 2.40 -12.34 -17.99
CA VAL A 252 3.68 -11.80 -17.49
C VAL A 252 4.12 -12.55 -16.25
N MET A 253 3.20 -12.78 -15.30
CA MET A 253 3.49 -13.52 -14.06
C MET A 253 3.87 -14.99 -14.31
N ALA A 254 3.46 -15.58 -15.43
CA ALA A 254 3.80 -16.96 -15.81
C ALA A 254 5.16 -17.08 -16.50
N GLN A 255 5.86 -15.97 -16.79
CA GLN A 255 7.14 -16.00 -17.49
C GLN A 255 8.30 -16.30 -16.53
N GLU A 256 9.36 -16.87 -17.09
CA GLU A 256 10.61 -17.04 -16.36
C GLU A 256 11.31 -15.69 -16.13
N SER A 257 12.07 -15.61 -15.03
CA SER A 257 12.86 -14.39 -14.75
C SER A 257 13.83 -14.10 -15.92
N THR A 258 13.91 -12.82 -16.25
CA THR A 258 14.87 -12.32 -17.27
C THR A 258 16.32 -12.37 -16.78
N GLY A 259 16.55 -12.61 -15.49
CA GLY A 259 17.86 -12.51 -14.85
C GLY A 259 18.39 -11.08 -14.70
N LYS A 260 17.65 -10.07 -15.14
CA LYS A 260 18.04 -8.65 -15.09
C LYS A 260 17.74 -8.05 -13.72
N THR A 261 18.62 -7.18 -13.27
CA THR A 261 18.53 -6.50 -11.96
C THR A 261 18.05 -5.07 -12.12
N VAL A 262 17.18 -4.62 -11.20
CA VAL A 262 16.55 -3.30 -11.22
C VAL A 262 16.75 -2.58 -9.89
N ALA A 263 17.34 -1.38 -9.93
CA ALA A 263 17.41 -0.47 -8.79
C ALA A 263 16.25 0.54 -8.86
N PHE A 264 15.39 0.55 -7.82
CA PHE A 264 14.29 1.49 -7.68
C PHE A 264 14.54 2.39 -6.46
N PHE A 265 14.67 3.69 -6.66
CA PHE A 265 15.04 4.62 -5.59
C PHE A 265 14.68 6.08 -5.92
N TYR A 266 14.75 6.95 -4.91
CA TYR A 266 14.89 8.40 -5.10
C TYR A 266 15.99 8.96 -4.19
N ILE A 267 16.50 10.14 -4.51
CA ILE A 267 17.50 10.86 -3.71
C ILE A 267 16.79 12.04 -3.04
N SER A 268 16.79 12.06 -1.72
CA SER A 268 16.19 13.13 -0.93
C SER A 268 17.05 14.42 -0.98
N SER A 269 16.45 15.55 -0.63
CA SER A 269 17.12 16.87 -0.63
C SER A 269 18.38 16.96 0.24
N ASN A 270 18.51 16.06 1.23
CA ASN A 270 19.70 15.94 2.08
C ASN A 270 20.71 14.89 1.58
N GLY A 271 20.56 14.39 0.36
CA GLY A 271 21.50 13.49 -0.32
C GLY A 271 21.42 12.02 0.07
N TYR A 272 20.45 11.60 0.91
CA TYR A 272 20.23 10.19 1.18
C TYR A 272 19.46 9.53 0.03
N VAL A 273 19.86 8.30 -0.28
CA VAL A 273 19.13 7.45 -1.20
C VAL A 273 18.04 6.71 -0.44
N ASN A 274 16.80 6.94 -0.81
CA ASN A 274 15.68 6.21 -0.26
C ASN A 274 15.38 5.01 -1.15
N VAL A 275 15.48 3.81 -0.59
CA VAL A 275 15.30 2.53 -1.27
C VAL A 275 14.13 1.77 -0.65
N ARG A 276 13.58 0.81 -1.38
CA ARG A 276 12.56 -0.11 -0.91
C ARG A 276 13.20 -1.26 -0.11
N LYS A 277 12.53 -1.71 0.93
CA LYS A 277 12.89 -2.97 1.61
C LYS A 277 12.49 -4.15 0.73
N SER A 278 13.14 -5.31 0.92
CA SER A 278 12.91 -6.48 0.05
C SER A 278 11.49 -7.07 0.13
N GLY A 279 10.73 -6.80 1.19
CA GLY A 279 9.33 -7.23 1.34
C GLY A 279 8.30 -6.16 0.94
N ASP A 280 8.73 -5.07 0.30
CA ASP A 280 7.84 -4.02 -0.19
C ASP A 280 7.18 -4.42 -1.51
N TYR A 281 5.94 -3.96 -1.72
CA TYR A 281 5.18 -4.27 -2.94
C TYR A 281 5.86 -3.81 -4.25
N VAL A 282 6.72 -2.77 -4.22
CA VAL A 282 7.47 -2.34 -5.41
C VAL A 282 8.56 -3.35 -5.76
N ALA A 283 9.23 -3.94 -4.74
CA ALA A 283 10.16 -5.02 -4.98
C ALA A 283 9.46 -6.23 -5.60
N GLU A 284 8.27 -6.58 -5.08
CA GLU A 284 7.43 -7.64 -5.63
C GLU A 284 6.94 -7.34 -7.05
N MET A 285 6.58 -6.07 -7.38
CA MET A 285 6.23 -5.68 -8.75
C MET A 285 7.37 -5.95 -9.74
N ILE A 286 8.60 -5.63 -9.34
CA ILE A 286 9.79 -5.88 -10.17
C ILE A 286 10.01 -7.39 -10.37
N ASP A 287 9.85 -8.18 -9.31
CA ASP A 287 9.99 -9.64 -9.38
C ASP A 287 8.87 -10.25 -10.24
N LEU A 288 7.61 -9.82 -10.12
CA LEU A 288 6.49 -10.24 -10.98
C LEU A 288 6.68 -9.87 -12.45
N ALA A 289 7.33 -8.75 -12.73
CA ALA A 289 7.67 -8.32 -14.09
C ALA A 289 8.83 -9.12 -14.71
N GLY A 290 9.42 -10.06 -13.97
CA GLY A 290 10.55 -10.90 -14.40
C GLY A 290 11.91 -10.31 -14.10
N GLY A 291 12.00 -9.21 -13.35
CA GLY A 291 13.26 -8.60 -12.91
C GLY A 291 13.74 -9.17 -11.57
N THR A 292 14.74 -8.53 -11.03
CA THR A 292 15.27 -8.79 -9.69
C THR A 292 15.56 -7.47 -9.02
N TYR A 293 14.82 -7.13 -7.97
CA TYR A 293 15.03 -5.88 -7.23
C TYR A 293 16.40 -5.86 -6.53
N VAL A 294 17.10 -4.73 -6.56
CA VAL A 294 18.33 -4.45 -5.80
C VAL A 294 18.26 -3.07 -5.14
N PRO A 295 18.86 -2.87 -3.93
CA PRO A 295 19.66 -3.81 -3.16
C PRO A 295 18.83 -4.87 -2.44
N ARG A 296 19.35 -6.10 -2.37
CA ARG A 296 18.75 -7.22 -1.62
C ARG A 296 19.27 -7.30 -0.20
N GLY A 297 18.56 -8.06 0.65
CA GLY A 297 19.01 -8.38 2.01
C GLY A 297 18.91 -7.21 2.99
N LEU A 298 18.12 -6.19 2.67
CA LEU A 298 17.78 -5.15 3.61
C LEU A 298 16.87 -5.76 4.66
N THR A 299 17.39 -5.87 5.91
CA THR A 299 16.74 -6.57 7.00
C THR A 299 15.36 -6.00 7.29
N GLU A 300 14.39 -6.90 7.33
CA GLU A 300 13.04 -6.64 7.76
C GLU A 300 13.02 -6.48 9.28
N ASN A 301 12.86 -5.27 9.78
CA ASN A 301 12.21 -5.07 11.05
C ASN A 301 10.71 -5.18 10.83
N GLU A 302 9.97 -5.74 11.77
CA GLU A 302 8.51 -6.02 11.70
C GLU A 302 7.64 -4.81 11.28
N ASN A 303 8.14 -3.60 11.36
CA ASN A 303 7.57 -2.41 10.76
C ASN A 303 8.05 -2.27 9.31
N ALA A 304 7.49 -3.09 8.47
CA ALA A 304 7.76 -3.16 7.04
C ALA A 304 7.13 -2.03 6.23
N LEU A 305 7.02 -0.83 6.75
CA LEU A 305 6.92 0.33 5.90
C LEU A 305 8.26 0.43 5.17
N SER A 306 8.24 -0.20 4.21
CA SER A 306 8.59 -0.28 2.81
C SER A 306 9.88 0.42 2.43
N THR A 307 10.36 1.45 3.12
CA THR A 307 11.53 2.23 2.70
C THR A 307 12.58 2.36 3.78
N MET A 308 13.82 2.60 3.36
CA MET A 308 14.91 3.01 4.24
C MET A 308 15.83 4.00 3.53
N ASN A 309 16.47 4.85 4.33
CA ASN A 309 17.49 5.75 3.84
C ASN A 309 18.87 5.07 3.88
N MET A 310 19.61 5.20 2.79
CA MET A 310 20.99 4.74 2.67
C MET A 310 21.92 5.92 2.35
N GLN A 311 23.18 5.84 2.78
CA GLN A 311 24.21 6.71 2.27
C GLN A 311 24.50 6.36 0.80
N MET A 312 24.82 7.36 -0.01
CA MET A 312 25.07 7.18 -1.44
C MET A 312 26.17 6.15 -1.72
N GLU A 313 27.22 6.12 -0.91
CA GLU A 313 28.33 5.17 -1.07
C GLU A 313 27.90 3.73 -0.80
N SER A 314 27.01 3.52 0.19
CA SER A 314 26.44 2.20 0.49
C SER A 314 25.53 1.73 -0.65
N PHE A 315 24.69 2.63 -1.19
CA PHE A 315 23.84 2.37 -2.33
C PHE A 315 24.68 2.06 -3.58
N TYR A 316 25.73 2.86 -3.84
CA TYR A 316 26.67 2.61 -4.93
C TYR A 316 27.27 1.20 -4.85
N ALA A 317 27.76 0.81 -3.67
CA ALA A 317 28.34 -0.52 -3.49
C ALA A 317 27.33 -1.66 -3.73
N ALA A 318 26.05 -1.43 -3.46
CA ALA A 318 25.00 -2.45 -3.56
C ALA A 318 24.28 -2.49 -4.91
N ALA A 319 24.24 -1.39 -5.67
CA ALA A 319 23.39 -1.25 -6.85
C ALA A 319 24.10 -0.76 -8.13
N ARG A 320 25.42 -0.43 -8.09
CA ARG A 320 26.15 0.10 -9.27
C ARG A 320 26.13 -0.84 -10.48
N ASP A 321 26.06 -2.14 -10.23
CA ASP A 321 26.06 -3.16 -11.28
C ASP A 321 24.63 -3.56 -11.72
N ALA A 322 23.59 -2.83 -11.24
CA ALA A 322 22.22 -3.03 -11.70
C ALA A 322 22.10 -2.80 -13.21
N ASP A 323 21.33 -3.67 -13.87
CA ASP A 323 21.10 -3.59 -15.32
C ASP A 323 20.19 -2.41 -15.68
N TYR A 324 19.28 -2.06 -14.78
CA TYR A 324 18.28 -0.99 -14.95
C TYR A 324 18.18 -0.11 -13.70
N ILE A 325 17.93 1.16 -13.93
CA ILE A 325 17.52 2.13 -12.90
C ILE A 325 16.11 2.60 -13.22
N ILE A 326 15.23 2.60 -12.19
CA ILE A 326 13.95 3.28 -12.19
C ILE A 326 13.98 4.32 -11.08
N TYR A 327 14.02 5.59 -11.44
CA TYR A 327 13.97 6.69 -10.50
C TYR A 327 12.53 7.00 -10.10
N ASN A 328 12.27 7.08 -8.80
CA ASN A 328 10.95 7.38 -8.27
C ASN A 328 10.73 8.90 -8.20
N SER A 329 9.93 9.45 -9.10
CA SER A 329 9.62 10.88 -9.20
C SER A 329 8.58 11.38 -8.21
N THR A 330 7.88 10.49 -7.54
CA THR A 330 6.67 10.84 -6.77
C THR A 330 6.92 11.71 -5.53
N ILE A 331 8.17 11.74 -5.05
CA ILE A 331 8.54 12.46 -3.83
C ILE A 331 9.31 13.75 -4.14
N ASP A 332 10.31 13.69 -5.02
CA ASP A 332 11.27 14.80 -5.25
C ASP A 332 11.09 15.46 -6.65
N GLY A 333 10.07 15.04 -7.36
CA GLY A 333 9.72 15.57 -8.68
C GLY A 333 10.23 14.72 -9.83
N GLU A 334 9.56 14.91 -10.95
CA GLU A 334 9.84 14.25 -12.22
C GLU A 334 11.13 14.79 -12.85
N MET A 335 11.80 13.92 -13.58
CA MET A 335 13.01 14.26 -14.31
C MET A 335 12.78 14.06 -15.81
N ASP A 336 13.15 15.05 -16.60
CA ASP A 336 12.99 15.03 -18.05
C ASP A 336 14.17 14.38 -18.77
N ASN A 337 15.34 14.36 -18.14
CA ASN A 337 16.57 13.88 -18.76
C ASN A 337 17.59 13.35 -17.74
N LEU A 338 18.58 12.63 -18.26
CA LEU A 338 19.62 12.01 -17.46
C LEU A 338 20.50 13.04 -16.70
N SER A 339 20.71 14.23 -17.28
CA SER A 339 21.53 15.27 -16.64
C SER A 339 20.96 15.69 -15.29
N GLN A 340 19.64 15.84 -15.18
CA GLN A 340 18.96 16.19 -13.92
C GLN A 340 19.17 15.09 -12.86
N LEU A 341 19.18 13.81 -13.24
CA LEU A 341 19.49 12.72 -12.32
C LEU A 341 20.96 12.78 -11.86
N LEU A 342 21.89 13.04 -12.77
CA LEU A 342 23.32 13.14 -12.47
C LEU A 342 23.67 14.36 -11.61
N GLU A 343 22.88 15.44 -11.66
CA GLU A 343 22.99 16.59 -10.76
C GLU A 343 22.69 16.23 -9.31
N LYS A 344 21.81 15.22 -9.07
CA LYS A 344 21.53 14.72 -7.72
C LYS A 344 22.74 14.02 -7.10
N SER A 345 23.49 13.28 -7.90
CA SER A 345 24.76 12.63 -7.51
C SER A 345 25.59 12.25 -8.71
N SER A 346 26.80 12.79 -8.80
CA SER A 346 27.75 12.45 -9.86
C SER A 346 28.22 10.99 -9.84
N LEU A 347 28.11 10.30 -8.69
CA LEU A 347 28.44 8.86 -8.58
C LEU A 347 27.54 8.00 -9.46
N LEU A 348 26.34 8.44 -9.81
CA LEU A 348 25.44 7.70 -10.69
C LEU A 348 26.00 7.53 -12.10
N ALA A 349 26.91 8.41 -12.56
CA ALA A 349 27.56 8.26 -13.86
C ALA A 349 28.37 6.97 -14.00
N ASP A 350 28.79 6.37 -12.89
CA ASP A 350 29.54 5.11 -12.86
C ASP A 350 28.67 3.86 -12.85
N PHE A 351 27.35 4.00 -12.68
CA PHE A 351 26.43 2.87 -12.72
C PHE A 351 26.36 2.22 -14.10
N LYS A 352 26.25 0.89 -14.13
CA LYS A 352 26.10 0.10 -15.37
C LYS A 352 24.89 0.59 -16.17
N ALA A 353 23.73 0.72 -15.55
CA ALA A 353 22.50 1.16 -16.20
C ALA A 353 22.65 2.55 -16.87
N VAL A 354 23.39 3.47 -16.26
CA VAL A 354 23.65 4.81 -16.84
C VAL A 354 24.53 4.70 -18.07
N LYS A 355 25.62 3.91 -18.00
CA LYS A 355 26.53 3.68 -19.12
C LYS A 355 25.88 2.99 -20.32
N GLU A 356 24.89 2.14 -20.05
CA GLU A 356 24.12 1.39 -21.06
C GLU A 356 22.84 2.11 -21.52
N GLY A 357 22.50 3.25 -20.90
CA GLY A 357 21.30 4.03 -21.22
C GLY A 357 19.99 3.38 -20.74
N ASN A 358 20.04 2.51 -19.72
CA ASN A 358 18.90 1.81 -19.14
C ASN A 358 18.38 2.54 -17.89
N VAL A 359 18.06 3.82 -18.04
CA VAL A 359 17.59 4.69 -16.95
C VAL A 359 16.20 5.20 -17.24
N TRP A 360 15.30 4.97 -16.30
CA TRP A 360 13.89 5.30 -16.40
C TRP A 360 13.44 6.15 -15.22
N CYS A 361 12.41 6.97 -15.40
CA CYS A 361 11.77 7.76 -14.37
C CYS A 361 10.28 7.42 -14.33
N THR A 362 9.72 7.33 -13.12
CA THR A 362 8.28 7.10 -12.96
C THR A 362 7.49 8.39 -13.16
N GLU A 363 6.23 8.26 -13.60
CA GLU A 363 5.24 9.34 -13.56
C GLU A 363 4.84 9.67 -12.12
N LYS A 364 4.39 10.90 -11.88
CA LYS A 364 3.99 11.39 -10.54
C LYS A 364 2.74 10.71 -10.00
N SER A 365 1.85 10.28 -10.88
CA SER A 365 0.57 9.66 -10.52
C SER A 365 0.71 8.28 -9.86
N LEU A 366 1.86 7.61 -10.02
CA LEU A 366 2.09 6.22 -9.62
C LEU A 366 1.51 5.83 -8.25
N PHE A 367 1.71 6.66 -7.21
CA PHE A 367 1.23 6.31 -5.86
C PHE A 367 -0.21 6.74 -5.57
N GLN A 368 -0.84 7.45 -6.50
CA GLN A 368 -2.25 7.78 -6.41
C GLN A 368 -3.13 6.78 -7.16
N GLU A 369 -2.57 6.11 -8.17
CA GLU A 369 -3.28 5.16 -9.04
C GLU A 369 -3.04 3.72 -8.58
N THR A 370 -3.81 3.26 -7.60
CA THR A 370 -3.67 1.92 -7.02
C THR A 370 -4.01 0.82 -8.02
N MET A 371 -5.00 1.01 -8.89
CA MET A 371 -5.32 0.05 -9.96
C MET A 371 -4.26 0.08 -11.07
N GLY A 372 -3.57 1.20 -11.24
CA GLY A 372 -2.47 1.35 -12.19
C GLY A 372 -1.22 0.51 -11.88
N LEU A 373 -1.15 -0.15 -10.70
CA LEU A 373 -0.03 -1.05 -10.37
C LEU A 373 0.08 -2.22 -11.34
N GLY A 374 -1.04 -2.66 -11.94
CA GLY A 374 -1.03 -3.66 -13.01
C GLY A 374 -0.26 -3.16 -14.24
N ASP A 375 -0.58 -1.99 -14.74
CA ASP A 375 0.11 -1.37 -15.87
C ASP A 375 1.58 -1.11 -15.57
N MET A 376 1.91 -0.75 -14.31
CA MET A 376 3.30 -0.58 -13.89
C MET A 376 4.10 -1.88 -13.98
N ILE A 377 3.50 -3.03 -13.62
CA ILE A 377 4.14 -4.35 -13.80
C ILE A 377 4.37 -4.62 -15.29
N LEU A 378 3.39 -4.31 -16.15
CA LEU A 378 3.53 -4.45 -17.60
C LEU A 378 4.62 -3.54 -18.17
N ASP A 379 4.68 -2.29 -17.72
CA ASP A 379 5.73 -1.34 -18.14
C ASP A 379 7.13 -1.84 -17.73
N ILE A 380 7.30 -2.30 -16.48
CA ILE A 380 8.57 -2.89 -16.02
C ILE A 380 8.92 -4.10 -16.89
N HIS A 381 7.96 -4.97 -17.18
CA HIS A 381 8.19 -6.14 -18.03
C HIS A 381 8.68 -5.75 -19.43
N ARG A 382 8.05 -4.75 -20.05
CA ARG A 382 8.44 -4.25 -21.39
C ARG A 382 9.87 -3.67 -21.38
N ILE A 383 10.21 -2.84 -20.40
CA ILE A 383 11.59 -2.29 -20.33
C ILE A 383 12.64 -3.35 -20.07
N LEU A 384 12.28 -4.49 -19.49
CA LEU A 384 13.19 -5.62 -19.28
C LEU A 384 13.32 -6.53 -20.50
N THR A 385 12.33 -6.55 -21.39
CA THR A 385 12.26 -7.54 -22.49
C THR A 385 12.40 -6.91 -23.88
N GLU A 386 12.10 -5.63 -24.05
CA GLU A 386 12.13 -4.91 -25.32
C GLU A 386 13.31 -3.93 -25.36
N GLU A 387 13.94 -3.73 -26.53
CA GLU A 387 15.05 -2.77 -26.68
C GLU A 387 14.56 -1.31 -26.64
N GLU A 388 13.44 -1.01 -27.32
CA GLU A 388 12.81 0.30 -27.38
C GLU A 388 11.30 0.14 -27.08
N PRO A 389 10.93 -0.01 -25.80
CA PRO A 389 9.52 -0.16 -25.42
C PRO A 389 8.73 1.12 -25.70
N GLU A 390 7.58 0.95 -26.34
CA GLU A 390 6.65 2.04 -26.65
C GLU A 390 5.36 1.92 -25.84
N GLY A 391 4.66 3.04 -25.66
CA GLY A 391 3.34 3.05 -25.01
C GLY A 391 3.37 2.71 -23.54
N LEU A 392 4.46 3.04 -22.85
CA LEU A 392 4.54 2.96 -21.40
C LEU A 392 3.61 4.01 -20.77
N ARG A 393 2.92 3.63 -19.72
CA ARG A 393 1.96 4.50 -19.03
C ARG A 393 2.58 5.23 -17.84
N TYR A 394 3.45 4.56 -17.12
CA TYR A 394 3.99 5.05 -15.84
C TYR A 394 5.48 5.33 -15.85
N MET A 395 6.12 5.18 -16.98
CA MET A 395 7.56 5.40 -17.07
C MET A 395 7.99 6.02 -18.39
N HIS A 396 9.01 6.86 -18.33
CA HIS A 396 9.71 7.38 -19.49
C HIS A 396 11.23 7.21 -19.31
N ARG A 397 11.94 7.09 -20.46
CA ARG A 397 13.39 6.89 -20.47
C ARG A 397 14.11 8.22 -20.31
N LEU A 398 15.08 8.28 -19.38
CA LEU A 398 15.97 9.44 -19.24
C LEU A 398 17.13 9.33 -20.25
N ARG A 399 17.21 10.27 -21.17
CA ARG A 399 18.27 10.36 -22.21
C ARG A 399 19.13 11.58 -22.04
#